data_dd90558be3adadf0054c508efb08992f
#
_entry.id   dd90558be3adadf0054c508efb08992f
#
_cell.length_a   1.000
_cell.length_b   1.000
_cell.length_c   1.000
_cell.angle_alpha   90.00
_cell.angle_beta   90.00
_cell.angle_gamma   90.00
#
_symmetry.space_group_name_H-M   'P 1'
#
loop_
_entity.id
_entity.type
_entity.pdbx_description
1 polymer ?
#
loop_
_entity_poly.entity_id
_entity_poly.type
_entity_poly.pdbx_seq_one_letter_code
_entity_poly.pdbx_strand_id
1 'polypeptide(L)'
;MQPSLRVQVYVSADETSETVGVISPGESITPLAEVQGTGGLKWYLVRIKTGTVGWIKQSDDDHAKKVDTFFKSLPKEATATAVAIPNISSASAPSGAIIVPVLSVGRSAVVSVTLNQTISGNLMLDTGATHTVISQRLAGSLSLRPVGRSLVQTVGGVIPVTVSMLRSLKAGNAEVTDLQVIVHDFSRDPRVEGLLGMDFLGRYRFGLDAERQVLVLTPR
;
A
#
# COMPACT_ATOMS: atom_id res chain seq x y z
N MET A 1 29.87 25.69 14.29
CA MET A 1 28.43 25.44 14.10
C MET A 1 28.29 24.63 12.82
N GLN A 2 28.11 23.31 12.91
CA GLN A 2 27.85 22.49 11.72
C GLN A 2 26.43 22.78 11.24
N PRO A 3 26.20 22.95 9.93
CA PRO A 3 24.85 23.12 9.40
C PRO A 3 24.04 21.87 9.70
N SER A 4 22.92 22.03 10.38
CA SER A 4 21.97 20.96 10.64
C SER A 4 21.53 20.38 9.30
N LEU A 5 21.97 19.18 8.99
CA LEU A 5 21.66 18.47 7.75
C LEU A 5 20.13 18.25 7.67
N ARG A 6 19.54 18.70 6.60
CA ARG A 6 18.16 18.36 6.24
C ARG A 6 18.15 16.93 5.71
N VAL A 7 17.27 16.10 6.21
CA VAL A 7 17.13 14.71 5.78
C VAL A 7 16.15 14.64 4.61
N GLN A 8 16.60 14.09 3.49
CA GLN A 8 15.74 13.87 2.33
C GLN A 8 14.83 12.67 2.56
N VAL A 9 13.59 12.78 2.14
CA VAL A 9 12.57 11.72 2.19
C VAL A 9 12.29 11.27 0.77
N TYR A 10 12.53 10.00 0.48
CA TYR A 10 12.46 9.40 -0.85
C TYR A 10 11.15 8.64 -1.06
N VAL A 11 10.73 8.51 -2.30
CA VAL A 11 9.55 7.72 -2.69
C VAL A 11 9.76 6.23 -2.42
N SER A 12 10.96 5.72 -2.65
CA SER A 12 11.35 4.32 -2.43
C SER A 12 12.66 4.23 -1.64
N ALA A 13 12.97 3.05 -1.12
CA ALA A 13 14.21 2.77 -0.39
C ALA A 13 15.42 2.72 -1.33
N ASP A 14 15.61 3.77 -2.10
CA ASP A 14 16.65 3.94 -3.12
C ASP A 14 17.02 5.42 -3.26
N GLU A 15 18.32 5.72 -3.27
CA GLU A 15 18.85 7.08 -3.41
C GLU A 15 18.60 7.70 -4.80
N THR A 16 18.38 6.87 -5.80
CA THR A 16 18.07 7.33 -7.18
C THR A 16 16.59 7.66 -7.35
N SER A 17 15.77 7.33 -6.34
CA SER A 17 14.34 7.62 -6.40
C SER A 17 14.05 9.12 -6.14
N GLU A 18 12.89 9.54 -6.61
CA GLU A 18 12.42 10.91 -6.42
C GLU A 18 12.25 11.26 -4.94
N THR A 19 12.53 12.52 -4.58
CA THR A 19 12.36 13.04 -3.22
C THR A 19 10.94 13.56 -3.04
N VAL A 20 10.24 13.09 -2.01
CA VAL A 20 8.85 13.51 -1.69
C VAL A 20 8.77 14.52 -0.56
N GLY A 21 9.89 14.79 0.11
CA GLY A 21 9.92 15.75 1.21
C GLY A 21 11.31 15.89 1.82
N VAL A 22 11.39 16.79 2.79
CA VAL A 22 12.60 17.08 3.55
C VAL A 22 12.22 17.21 5.02
N ILE A 23 12.96 16.58 5.90
CA ILE A 23 12.80 16.69 7.35
C ILE A 23 13.73 17.78 7.84
N SER A 24 13.17 18.76 8.54
CA SER A 24 13.94 19.82 9.17
C SER A 24 14.47 19.37 10.55
N PRO A 25 15.59 19.93 11.02
CA PRO A 25 16.11 19.61 12.34
C PRO A 25 15.08 19.84 13.45
N GLY A 26 14.89 18.85 14.32
CA GLY A 26 13.91 18.91 15.40
C GLY A 26 12.47 18.57 14.99
N GLU A 27 12.20 18.31 13.73
CA GLU A 27 10.88 17.90 13.27
C GLU A 27 10.52 16.49 13.79
N SER A 28 9.29 16.32 14.24
CA SER A 28 8.79 15.02 14.70
C SER A 28 8.50 14.13 13.51
N ILE A 29 8.98 12.89 13.58
CA ILE A 29 8.70 11.83 12.61
C ILE A 29 8.15 10.60 13.31
N THR A 30 7.30 9.85 12.61
CA THR A 30 6.75 8.57 13.11
C THR A 30 7.37 7.43 12.31
N PRO A 31 8.15 6.54 12.95
CA PRO A 31 8.66 5.34 12.29
C PRO A 31 7.52 4.39 11.92
N LEU A 32 7.56 3.82 10.72
CA LEU A 32 6.52 2.91 10.21
C LEU A 32 7.07 1.52 9.86
N ALA A 33 8.24 1.44 9.20
CA ALA A 33 8.88 0.18 8.84
C ALA A 33 10.39 0.35 8.66
N GLU A 34 11.14 -0.76 8.72
CA GLU A 34 12.54 -0.81 8.29
C GLU A 34 12.74 -1.88 7.23
N VAL A 35 13.62 -1.62 6.27
CA VAL A 35 14.03 -2.59 5.25
C VAL A 35 15.55 -2.53 5.05
N GLN A 36 16.12 -3.64 4.61
CA GLN A 36 17.50 -3.69 4.19
C GLN A 36 17.58 -3.41 2.69
N GLY A 37 18.17 -2.28 2.32
CA GLY A 37 18.36 -1.90 0.93
C GLY A 37 19.58 -2.55 0.28
N THR A 38 19.77 -2.27 -1.00
CA THR A 38 20.95 -2.68 -1.75
C THR A 38 22.22 -2.12 -1.11
N GLY A 39 23.25 -2.96 -0.94
CA GLY A 39 24.52 -2.56 -0.32
C GLY A 39 24.56 -2.68 1.22
N GLY A 40 23.54 -3.29 1.84
CA GLY A 40 23.54 -3.55 3.28
C GLY A 40 23.13 -2.36 4.16
N LEU A 41 22.74 -1.25 3.54
CA LEU A 41 22.25 -0.07 4.25
C LEU A 41 20.78 -0.25 4.62
N LYS A 42 20.41 0.19 5.83
CA LYS A 42 19.01 0.22 6.26
C LYS A 42 18.31 1.46 5.75
N TRP A 43 17.03 1.27 5.42
CA TRP A 43 16.10 2.32 5.09
C TRP A 43 14.91 2.26 6.03
N TYR A 44 14.41 3.43 6.42
CA TYR A 44 13.30 3.56 7.34
C TYR A 44 12.16 4.26 6.66
N LEU A 45 11.00 3.62 6.59
CA LEU A 45 9.76 4.26 6.21
C LEU A 45 9.29 5.11 7.38
N VAL A 46 9.09 6.39 7.13
CA VAL A 46 8.67 7.34 8.16
C VAL A 46 7.51 8.20 7.66
N ARG A 47 6.69 8.64 8.59
CA ARG A 47 5.71 9.72 8.36
C ARG A 47 6.24 11.00 8.96
N ILE A 48 6.30 12.06 8.16
CA ILE A 48 6.69 13.39 8.62
C ILE A 48 5.46 14.19 9.05
N LYS A 49 5.69 15.32 9.73
CA LYS A 49 4.63 16.16 10.32
C LYS A 49 3.55 16.61 9.33
N THR A 50 3.89 16.79 8.05
CA THR A 50 2.95 17.14 6.96
C THR A 50 2.00 16.00 6.57
N GLY A 51 2.16 14.80 7.14
CA GLY A 51 1.44 13.59 6.77
C GLY A 51 2.08 12.82 5.62
N THR A 52 3.12 13.35 4.98
CA THR A 52 3.84 12.67 3.90
C THR A 52 4.56 11.44 4.45
N VAL A 53 4.43 10.32 3.73
CA VAL A 53 5.12 9.06 4.02
C VAL A 53 6.21 8.85 2.97
N GLY A 54 7.39 8.46 3.42
CA GLY A 54 8.49 8.15 2.52
C GLY A 54 9.68 7.56 3.26
N TRP A 55 10.73 7.26 2.52
CA TRP A 55 11.89 6.55 3.01
C TRP A 55 13.03 7.50 3.37
N ILE A 56 13.67 7.27 4.51
CA ILE A 56 14.93 7.90 4.88
C ILE A 56 16.01 6.84 4.98
N LYS A 57 17.21 7.20 4.54
CA LYS A 57 18.37 6.33 4.60
C LYS A 57 18.95 6.32 6.01
N GLN A 58 19.50 5.19 6.45
CA GLN A 58 20.32 5.11 7.63
C GLN A 58 21.51 6.07 7.49
N SER A 59 21.65 6.97 8.44
CA SER A 59 22.71 7.97 8.47
C SER A 59 23.03 8.36 9.91
N ASP A 60 24.04 9.20 10.09
CA ASP A 60 24.47 9.69 11.39
C ASP A 60 23.64 10.88 11.91
N ASP A 61 22.59 11.29 11.19
CA ASP A 61 21.70 12.33 11.66
C ASP A 61 20.78 11.87 12.82
N ASP A 62 20.30 12.84 13.59
CA ASP A 62 19.53 12.58 14.81
C ASP A 62 18.19 11.90 14.54
N HIS A 63 17.57 12.12 13.36
CA HIS A 63 16.29 11.49 13.01
C HIS A 63 16.50 10.01 12.69
N ALA A 64 17.48 9.68 11.83
CA ALA A 64 17.80 8.31 11.50
C ALA A 64 18.24 7.50 12.74
N LYS A 65 19.03 8.11 13.64
CA LYS A 65 19.41 7.50 14.91
C LYS A 65 18.24 7.23 15.83
N LYS A 66 17.30 8.15 15.97
CA LYS A 66 16.08 7.96 16.76
C LYS A 66 15.24 6.81 16.21
N VAL A 67 15.07 6.76 14.88
CA VAL A 67 14.32 5.70 14.20
C VAL A 67 15.02 4.34 14.35
N ASP A 68 16.34 4.29 14.16
CA ASP A 68 17.12 3.05 14.36
C ASP A 68 17.04 2.56 15.82
N THR A 69 17.08 3.48 16.78
CA THR A 69 16.90 3.15 18.21
C THR A 69 15.50 2.63 18.48
N PHE A 70 14.47 3.22 17.89
CA PHE A 70 13.09 2.75 17.99
C PHE A 70 12.97 1.30 17.51
N PHE A 71 13.46 0.97 16.31
CA PHE A 71 13.37 -0.39 15.78
C PHE A 71 14.23 -1.39 16.57
N LYS A 72 15.39 -0.98 17.08
CA LYS A 72 16.23 -1.82 17.96
C LYS A 72 15.59 -2.11 19.32
N SER A 73 14.73 -1.24 19.82
CA SER A 73 14.01 -1.42 21.08
C SER A 73 12.82 -2.37 20.99
N LEU A 74 12.39 -2.72 19.76
CA LEU A 74 11.30 -3.68 19.55
C LEU A 74 11.77 -5.11 19.87
N PRO A 75 10.92 -5.97 20.49
CA PRO A 75 11.24 -7.38 20.70
C PRO A 75 11.58 -8.07 19.38
N LYS A 76 12.67 -8.87 19.39
CA LYS A 76 13.17 -9.56 18.18
C LYS A 76 12.15 -10.50 17.49
N GLU A 77 11.09 -10.88 18.16
CA GLU A 77 10.02 -11.70 17.61
C GLU A 77 9.05 -10.94 16.69
N ALA A 78 9.15 -9.60 16.65
CA ALA A 78 8.31 -8.75 15.80
C ALA A 78 8.86 -8.61 14.35
N THR A 79 10.04 -9.16 14.04
CA THR A 79 10.72 -8.93 12.75
C THR A 79 10.31 -9.90 11.64
N ALA A 80 9.43 -10.85 11.88
CA ALA A 80 8.97 -11.82 10.88
C ALA A 80 7.45 -11.79 10.63
N THR A 81 6.73 -10.88 11.27
CA THR A 81 5.29 -10.74 11.05
C THR A 81 5.03 -9.28 10.71
N ALA A 82 4.25 -9.04 9.66
CA ALA A 82 3.74 -7.72 9.30
C ALA A 82 3.47 -6.89 10.55
N VAL A 83 3.95 -5.64 10.53
CA VAL A 83 3.83 -4.64 11.60
C VAL A 83 2.63 -4.96 12.51
N ALA A 84 2.91 -5.45 13.71
CA ALA A 84 1.90 -5.49 14.76
C ALA A 84 1.50 -4.05 15.03
N ILE A 85 0.36 -3.66 14.51
CA ILE A 85 -0.30 -2.39 14.83
C ILE A 85 -0.39 -2.34 16.35
N PRO A 86 0.11 -1.27 17.02
CA PRO A 86 -0.02 -1.17 18.46
C PRO A 86 -1.47 -1.40 18.82
N ASN A 87 -1.68 -2.30 19.75
CA ASN A 87 -2.93 -2.76 20.30
C ASN A 87 -4.02 -1.72 20.13
N ILE A 88 -4.87 -1.91 19.13
CA ILE A 88 -6.09 -1.13 19.01
C ILE A 88 -6.91 -1.55 20.22
N SER A 89 -6.85 -0.73 21.26
CA SER A 89 -7.81 -0.80 22.35
C SER A 89 -9.19 -1.00 21.73
N SER A 90 -9.81 -2.09 22.07
CA SER A 90 -11.08 -2.61 21.60
C SER A 90 -12.24 -1.64 21.84
N ALA A 91 -12.21 -0.48 21.19
CA ALA A 91 -13.38 0.35 21.00
C ALA A 91 -14.04 -0.12 19.70
N SER A 92 -14.80 -1.22 19.84
CA SER A 92 -15.88 -1.68 18.97
C SER A 92 -15.64 -1.66 17.46
N ALA A 93 -14.70 -2.50 16.95
CA ALA A 93 -14.92 -3.05 15.63
C ALA A 93 -16.13 -4.01 15.72
N PRO A 94 -17.09 -3.97 14.77
CA PRO A 94 -18.19 -4.94 14.75
C PRO A 94 -17.64 -6.35 14.79
N SER A 95 -18.29 -7.25 15.55
CA SER A 95 -17.89 -8.67 15.58
C SER A 95 -17.81 -9.22 14.16
N GLY A 96 -16.64 -9.76 13.76
CA GLY A 96 -16.38 -10.27 12.40
C GLY A 96 -15.82 -9.24 11.41
N ALA A 97 -15.49 -8.02 11.83
CA ALA A 97 -14.84 -7.06 10.94
C ALA A 97 -13.40 -7.47 10.62
N ILE A 98 -13.05 -7.35 9.35
CA ILE A 98 -11.70 -7.55 8.81
C ILE A 98 -11.04 -6.19 8.66
N ILE A 99 -9.90 -6.00 9.30
CA ILE A 99 -9.14 -4.76 9.23
C ILE A 99 -8.00 -4.95 8.23
N VAL A 100 -7.96 -4.10 7.20
CA VAL A 100 -6.94 -4.11 6.16
C VAL A 100 -6.15 -2.82 6.24
N PRO A 101 -4.83 -2.87 6.43
CA PRO A 101 -3.99 -1.66 6.40
C PRO A 101 -4.06 -0.96 5.04
N VAL A 102 -4.10 0.36 5.07
CA VAL A 102 -4.14 1.22 3.88
C VAL A 102 -2.85 2.01 3.79
N LEU A 103 -2.23 1.97 2.62
CA LEU A 103 -1.12 2.83 2.25
C LEU A 103 -1.67 4.08 1.58
N SER A 104 -1.23 5.25 2.01
CA SER A 104 -1.56 6.50 1.31
C SER A 104 -0.52 6.78 0.23
N VAL A 105 -0.96 6.82 -1.03
CA VAL A 105 -0.14 7.20 -2.17
C VAL A 105 -0.69 8.50 -2.74
N GLY A 106 -0.06 9.62 -2.41
CA GLY A 106 -0.62 10.93 -2.67
C GLY A 106 -1.94 11.12 -1.90
N ARG A 107 -3.04 11.32 -2.63
CA ARG A 107 -4.39 11.44 -2.08
C ARG A 107 -5.21 10.15 -2.18
N SER A 108 -4.60 9.08 -2.64
CA SER A 108 -5.26 7.80 -2.88
C SER A 108 -5.02 6.82 -1.75
N ALA A 109 -6.02 6.04 -1.41
CA ALA A 109 -5.95 4.92 -0.49
C ALA A 109 -5.60 3.66 -1.28
N VAL A 110 -4.50 3.01 -0.93
CA VAL A 110 -3.98 1.81 -1.61
C VAL A 110 -3.92 0.67 -0.61
N VAL A 111 -4.35 -0.50 -1.01
CA VAL A 111 -4.28 -1.72 -0.20
C VAL A 111 -3.40 -2.76 -0.88
N SER A 112 -2.62 -3.48 -0.07
CA SER A 112 -1.92 -4.66 -0.56
C SER A 112 -2.89 -5.84 -0.60
N VAL A 113 -2.92 -6.51 -1.75
CA VAL A 113 -3.76 -7.69 -2.00
C VAL A 113 -2.91 -8.87 -2.43
N THR A 114 -3.44 -10.07 -2.20
CA THR A 114 -2.86 -11.31 -2.75
C THR A 114 -3.78 -11.83 -3.84
N LEU A 115 -3.23 -12.09 -5.02
CA LEU A 115 -3.94 -12.59 -6.18
C LEU A 115 -3.55 -14.04 -6.42
N ASN A 116 -4.55 -14.88 -6.68
CA ASN A 116 -4.40 -16.33 -6.89
C ASN A 116 -3.54 -17.02 -5.82
N GLN A 117 -3.53 -16.48 -4.58
CA GLN A 117 -2.79 -16.97 -3.42
C GLN A 117 -1.25 -16.93 -3.56
N THR A 118 -0.71 -16.36 -4.63
CA THR A 118 0.72 -16.42 -4.96
C THR A 118 1.38 -15.08 -5.17
N ILE A 119 0.71 -14.12 -5.77
CA ILE A 119 1.28 -12.83 -6.16
C ILE A 119 0.66 -11.71 -5.34
N SER A 120 1.49 -10.88 -4.74
CA SER A 120 1.05 -9.65 -4.09
C SER A 120 1.04 -8.49 -5.08
N GLY A 121 0.07 -7.61 -4.93
CA GLY A 121 -0.05 -6.37 -5.70
C GLY A 121 -0.67 -5.26 -4.85
N ASN A 122 -0.46 -4.02 -5.26
CA ASN A 122 -0.99 -2.84 -4.60
C ASN A 122 -2.11 -2.23 -5.45
N LEU A 123 -3.34 -2.29 -4.95
CA LEU A 123 -4.51 -1.78 -5.66
C LEU A 123 -5.07 -0.54 -4.93
N MET A 124 -5.37 0.50 -5.70
CA MET A 124 -6.04 1.69 -5.20
C MET A 124 -7.53 1.41 -4.99
N LEU A 125 -8.08 1.83 -3.85
CA LEU A 125 -9.52 1.74 -3.59
C LEU A 125 -10.27 2.66 -4.55
N ASP A 126 -11.18 2.09 -5.33
CA ASP A 126 -11.99 2.85 -6.28
C ASP A 126 -13.45 2.41 -6.27
N THR A 127 -14.28 3.16 -5.56
CA THR A 127 -15.74 2.94 -5.51
C THR A 127 -16.46 3.32 -6.80
N GLY A 128 -15.79 4.04 -7.70
CA GLY A 128 -16.30 4.38 -9.04
C GLY A 128 -16.05 3.27 -10.07
N ALA A 129 -15.13 2.36 -9.80
CA ALA A 129 -14.85 1.23 -10.67
C ALA A 129 -15.80 0.06 -10.38
N THR A 130 -16.58 -0.35 -11.37
CA THR A 130 -17.48 -1.52 -11.26
C THR A 130 -16.67 -2.81 -11.12
N HIS A 131 -15.55 -2.90 -11.83
CA HIS A 131 -14.67 -4.06 -11.88
C HIS A 131 -13.28 -3.71 -11.34
N THR A 132 -12.66 -4.68 -10.71
CA THR A 132 -11.24 -4.62 -10.34
C THR A 132 -10.39 -4.57 -11.61
N VAL A 133 -9.41 -3.66 -11.62
CA VAL A 133 -8.45 -3.48 -12.72
C VAL A 133 -7.07 -3.88 -12.21
N ILE A 134 -6.32 -4.61 -13.02
CA ILE A 134 -4.92 -4.96 -12.75
C ILE A 134 -4.04 -4.56 -13.93
N SER A 135 -2.79 -4.22 -13.67
CA SER A 135 -1.81 -3.88 -14.71
C SER A 135 -1.47 -5.10 -15.58
N GLN A 136 -1.00 -4.84 -16.81
CA GLN A 136 -0.49 -5.89 -17.69
C GLN A 136 0.69 -6.64 -17.05
N ARG A 137 1.55 -5.92 -16.30
CA ARG A 137 2.65 -6.52 -15.56
C ARG A 137 2.14 -7.55 -14.54
N LEU A 138 1.15 -7.19 -13.73
CA LEU A 138 0.59 -8.06 -12.71
C LEU A 138 -0.13 -9.27 -13.34
N ALA A 139 -0.89 -9.04 -14.42
CA ALA A 139 -1.53 -10.11 -15.18
C ALA A 139 -0.51 -11.09 -15.79
N GLY A 140 0.62 -10.57 -16.31
CA GLY A 140 1.73 -11.38 -16.83
C GLY A 140 2.40 -12.22 -15.75
N SER A 141 2.68 -11.65 -14.57
CA SER A 141 3.24 -12.39 -13.43
C SER A 141 2.32 -13.54 -12.95
N LEU A 142 1.02 -13.36 -13.10
CA LEU A 142 0.00 -14.38 -12.79
C LEU A 142 -0.25 -15.37 -13.93
N SER A 143 0.39 -15.15 -15.10
CA SER A 143 0.15 -15.93 -16.32
C SER A 143 -1.34 -15.99 -16.69
N LEU A 144 -2.07 -14.89 -16.48
CA LEU A 144 -3.50 -14.86 -16.80
C LEU A 144 -3.73 -14.91 -18.30
N ARG A 145 -4.67 -15.75 -18.70
CA ARG A 145 -5.13 -15.79 -20.10
C ARG A 145 -6.33 -14.89 -20.29
N PRO A 146 -6.39 -14.13 -21.38
CA PRO A 146 -7.58 -13.39 -21.75
C PRO A 146 -8.78 -14.33 -21.94
N VAL A 147 -9.91 -13.99 -21.33
CA VAL A 147 -11.19 -14.68 -21.53
C VAL A 147 -12.11 -13.89 -22.47
N GLY A 148 -11.78 -12.62 -22.74
CA GLY A 148 -12.55 -11.77 -23.64
C GLY A 148 -11.99 -10.37 -23.77
N ARG A 149 -12.70 -9.55 -24.53
CA ARG A 149 -12.48 -8.10 -24.65
C ARG A 149 -13.79 -7.38 -24.34
N SER A 150 -13.68 -6.19 -23.78
CA SER A 150 -14.83 -5.34 -23.46
C SER A 150 -14.51 -3.88 -23.77
N LEU A 151 -15.54 -3.05 -23.78
CA LEU A 151 -15.42 -1.60 -23.83
C LEU A 151 -15.77 -1.05 -22.44
N VAL A 152 -14.92 -0.22 -21.88
CA VAL A 152 -15.13 0.40 -20.58
C VAL A 152 -15.22 1.91 -20.74
N GLN A 153 -16.28 2.48 -20.14
CA GLN A 153 -16.42 3.92 -20.03
C GLN A 153 -15.51 4.43 -18.91
N THR A 154 -14.63 5.37 -19.26
CA THR A 154 -13.77 6.08 -18.33
C THR A 154 -14.04 7.58 -18.40
N VAL A 155 -13.45 8.35 -17.49
CA VAL A 155 -13.49 9.83 -17.55
C VAL A 155 -12.90 10.34 -18.87
N GLY A 156 -11.93 9.63 -19.45
CA GLY A 156 -11.27 9.97 -20.71
C GLY A 156 -12.01 9.47 -21.96
N GLY A 157 -13.15 8.78 -21.82
CA GLY A 157 -13.92 8.20 -22.91
C GLY A 157 -14.01 6.68 -22.84
N VAL A 158 -14.47 6.06 -23.92
CA VAL A 158 -14.61 4.60 -24.04
C VAL A 158 -13.28 4.01 -24.54
N ILE A 159 -12.76 3.05 -23.81
CA ILE A 159 -11.54 2.35 -24.16
C ILE A 159 -11.74 0.83 -24.29
N PRO A 160 -11.09 0.17 -25.25
CA PRO A 160 -11.07 -1.27 -25.33
C PRO A 160 -10.15 -1.84 -24.24
N VAL A 161 -10.62 -2.87 -23.57
CA VAL A 161 -9.88 -3.54 -22.48
C VAL A 161 -9.88 -5.05 -22.67
N THR A 162 -8.87 -5.70 -22.10
CA THR A 162 -8.81 -7.15 -22.00
C THR A 162 -9.46 -7.59 -20.69
N VAL A 163 -10.20 -8.69 -20.73
CA VAL A 163 -10.86 -9.30 -19.57
C VAL A 163 -10.19 -10.63 -19.29
N SER A 164 -9.90 -10.89 -18.01
CA SER A 164 -9.31 -12.13 -17.52
C SER A 164 -10.02 -12.59 -16.24
N MET A 165 -9.75 -13.84 -15.81
CA MET A 165 -10.32 -14.40 -14.58
C MET A 165 -9.24 -14.60 -13.52
N LEU A 166 -9.47 -14.08 -12.32
CA LEU A 166 -8.73 -14.40 -11.12
C LEU A 166 -9.47 -15.53 -10.37
N ARG A 167 -8.74 -16.54 -9.95
CA ARG A 167 -9.29 -17.60 -9.07
C ARG A 167 -9.58 -17.06 -7.68
N SER A 168 -8.73 -16.15 -7.18
CA SER A 168 -8.98 -15.48 -5.91
C SER A 168 -8.27 -14.12 -5.85
N LEU A 169 -8.90 -13.19 -5.10
CA LEU A 169 -8.33 -11.92 -4.68
C LEU A 169 -8.58 -11.77 -3.18
N LYS A 170 -7.51 -11.54 -2.42
CA LYS A 170 -7.55 -11.47 -0.97
C LYS A 170 -6.96 -10.14 -0.48
N ALA A 171 -7.71 -9.42 0.38
CA ALA A 171 -7.27 -8.24 1.09
C ALA A 171 -7.40 -8.49 2.61
N GLY A 172 -6.26 -8.58 3.32
CA GLY A 172 -6.26 -9.11 4.69
C GLY A 172 -6.87 -10.52 4.73
N ASN A 173 -7.93 -10.71 5.52
CA ASN A 173 -8.69 -11.98 5.57
C ASN A 173 -9.95 -11.97 4.70
N ALA A 174 -10.24 -10.89 4.00
CA ALA A 174 -11.34 -10.82 3.04
C ALA A 174 -10.91 -11.46 1.72
N GLU A 175 -11.63 -12.45 1.23
CA GLU A 175 -11.33 -13.15 -0.02
C GLU A 175 -12.58 -13.22 -0.92
N VAL A 176 -12.37 -13.00 -2.21
CA VAL A 176 -13.37 -13.20 -3.25
C VAL A 176 -12.77 -14.13 -4.30
N THR A 177 -13.50 -15.15 -4.67
CA THR A 177 -13.11 -16.13 -5.70
C THR A 177 -13.81 -15.86 -7.02
N ASP A 178 -13.23 -16.39 -8.10
CA ASP A 178 -13.78 -16.35 -9.46
C ASP A 178 -14.13 -14.95 -9.92
N LEU A 179 -13.19 -14.02 -9.72
CA LEU A 179 -13.35 -12.62 -10.01
C LEU A 179 -12.95 -12.31 -11.45
N GLN A 180 -13.89 -11.74 -12.21
CA GLN A 180 -13.59 -11.20 -13.54
C GLN A 180 -12.89 -9.86 -13.40
N VAL A 181 -11.66 -9.74 -13.92
CA VAL A 181 -10.85 -8.52 -13.82
C VAL A 181 -10.55 -7.92 -15.19
N ILE A 182 -10.40 -6.61 -15.21
CA ILE A 182 -9.94 -5.86 -16.36
C ILE A 182 -8.41 -5.79 -16.31
N VAL A 183 -7.76 -6.07 -17.42
CA VAL A 183 -6.31 -5.90 -17.59
C VAL A 183 -6.06 -4.63 -18.38
N HIS A 184 -5.56 -3.60 -17.69
CA HIS A 184 -5.29 -2.29 -18.28
C HIS A 184 -4.30 -1.50 -17.43
N ASP A 185 -3.32 -0.85 -18.07
CA ASP A 185 -2.39 0.05 -17.41
C ASP A 185 -2.98 1.47 -17.37
N PHE A 186 -3.33 1.96 -16.20
CA PHE A 186 -3.93 3.28 -16.00
C PHE A 186 -3.07 4.23 -15.17
N SER A 187 -2.20 3.69 -14.32
CA SER A 187 -1.33 4.48 -13.44
C SER A 187 0.09 4.56 -14.00
N ARG A 188 0.70 5.74 -13.86
CA ARG A 188 2.15 5.93 -14.08
C ARG A 188 2.95 5.73 -12.79
N ASP A 189 2.28 5.66 -11.63
CA ASP A 189 2.92 5.41 -10.35
C ASP A 189 3.14 3.90 -10.17
N PRO A 190 4.41 3.45 -10.12
CA PRO A 190 4.74 2.02 -10.03
C PRO A 190 4.27 1.38 -8.70
N ARG A 191 3.91 2.20 -7.71
CA ARG A 191 3.35 1.73 -6.44
C ARG A 191 1.89 1.34 -6.53
N VAL A 192 1.21 1.69 -7.63
CA VAL A 192 -0.21 1.41 -7.86
C VAL A 192 -0.34 0.54 -9.10
N GLU A 193 -0.68 -0.72 -8.89
CA GLU A 193 -0.72 -1.75 -9.92
C GLU A 193 -2.13 -2.08 -10.40
N GLY A 194 -3.13 -1.41 -9.86
CA GLY A 194 -4.52 -1.65 -10.22
C GLY A 194 -5.50 -0.84 -9.39
N LEU A 195 -6.80 -1.10 -9.64
CA LEU A 195 -7.93 -0.56 -8.89
C LEU A 195 -8.67 -1.72 -8.22
N LEU A 196 -9.02 -1.57 -6.95
CA LEU A 196 -9.90 -2.49 -6.24
C LEU A 196 -11.33 -1.97 -6.38
N GLY A 197 -12.11 -2.62 -7.22
CA GLY A 197 -13.44 -2.20 -7.63
C GLY A 197 -14.58 -2.70 -6.75
N MET A 198 -15.80 -2.32 -7.14
CA MET A 198 -17.04 -2.68 -6.42
C MET A 198 -17.40 -4.17 -6.54
N ASP A 199 -16.85 -4.88 -7.50
CA ASP A 199 -16.96 -6.35 -7.61
C ASP A 199 -16.36 -7.08 -6.41
N PHE A 200 -15.30 -6.50 -5.80
CA PHE A 200 -14.74 -6.95 -4.53
C PHE A 200 -15.38 -6.21 -3.35
N LEU A 201 -15.30 -4.87 -3.32
CA LEU A 201 -15.74 -4.05 -2.18
C LEU A 201 -17.22 -4.27 -1.86
N GLY A 202 -18.05 -4.42 -2.89
CA GLY A 202 -19.48 -4.63 -2.75
C GLY A 202 -19.91 -5.95 -2.11
N ARG A 203 -18.98 -6.91 -1.92
CA ARG A 203 -19.24 -8.15 -1.17
C ARG A 203 -19.28 -7.92 0.33
N TYR A 204 -18.79 -6.76 0.77
CA TYR A 204 -18.68 -6.37 2.18
C TYR A 204 -19.45 -5.08 2.45
N ARG A 205 -19.79 -4.85 3.70
CA ARG A 205 -19.99 -3.49 4.19
C ARG A 205 -18.60 -2.95 4.47
N PHE A 206 -18.23 -1.85 3.85
CA PHE A 206 -16.90 -1.31 3.99
C PHE A 206 -16.89 0.14 4.46
N GLY A 207 -15.84 0.52 5.16
CA GLY A 207 -15.56 1.88 5.58
C GLY A 207 -14.06 2.14 5.57
N LEU A 208 -13.67 3.34 5.16
CA LEU A 208 -12.27 3.79 5.18
C LEU A 208 -12.08 4.71 6.40
N ASP A 209 -11.26 4.29 7.35
CA ASP A 209 -10.80 5.12 8.45
C ASP A 209 -9.48 5.77 8.03
N ALA A 210 -9.57 7.02 7.60
CA ALA A 210 -8.43 7.77 7.09
C ALA A 210 -7.43 8.16 8.21
N GLU A 211 -7.90 8.32 9.45
CA GLU A 211 -7.05 8.65 10.60
C GLU A 211 -6.19 7.45 10.99
N ARG A 212 -6.81 6.28 11.06
CA ARG A 212 -6.14 5.02 11.38
C ARG A 212 -5.46 4.37 10.19
N GLN A 213 -5.73 4.84 8.98
CA GLN A 213 -5.27 4.27 7.71
C GLN A 213 -5.63 2.78 7.59
N VAL A 214 -6.90 2.48 7.82
CA VAL A 214 -7.42 1.12 7.66
C VAL A 214 -8.71 1.12 6.84
N LEU A 215 -8.85 0.09 6.03
CA LEU A 215 -10.10 -0.31 5.41
C LEU A 215 -10.75 -1.36 6.32
N VAL A 216 -11.98 -1.09 6.75
CA VAL A 216 -12.78 -2.02 7.55
C VAL A 216 -13.75 -2.73 6.61
N LEU A 217 -13.71 -4.06 6.59
CA LEU A 217 -14.59 -4.90 5.78
C LEU A 217 -15.40 -5.80 6.71
N THR A 218 -16.73 -5.69 6.64
CA THR A 218 -17.64 -6.56 7.41
C THR A 218 -18.43 -7.41 6.41
N PRO A 219 -18.42 -8.74 6.52
CA PRO A 219 -19.26 -9.61 5.69
C PRO A 219 -20.74 -9.16 5.72
N ARG A 220 -21.42 -9.28 4.59
CA ARG A 220 -22.86 -8.99 4.47
C ARG A 220 -23.69 -10.16 4.93
#